data_b9d7ce8cbbedf9ca924be9df8ef60ff6
#
_entry.id   b9d7ce8cbbedf9ca924be9df8ef60ff6
#
_cell.length_a   1.000
_cell.length_b   1.000
_cell.length_c   1.000
_cell.angle_alpha   90.00
_cell.angle_beta   90.00
_cell.angle_gamma   90.00
#
_symmetry.space_group_name_H-M   'P 1'
#
loop_
_entity.id
_entity.type
_entity.pdbx_description
1 polymer ?
#
loop_
_entity_poly.entity_id
_entity_poly.type
_entity_poly.pdbx_seq_one_letter_code
_entity_poly.pdbx_strand_id
1 'polypeptide(L)'
;MACDFLMVQRYENIVLAKVMKERLLDATSITSLGEALVAECDRTAKISLVIDVSEVGYLSSSMIGKLVAVHKAAKLGKGRVAIAGLKPTLLQMFKITQLDKLFEFMPEAEQAIMTYRRKPL
;
A
#
# COMPACT_ATOMS: atom_id res chain seq x y z
N MET A 1 -4.10 -11.50 11.73
CA MET A 1 -5.45 -11.86 11.28
C MET A 1 -5.62 -11.57 9.80
N ALA A 2 -6.25 -12.49 9.07
CA ALA A 2 -6.39 -12.31 7.62
C ALA A 2 -7.39 -11.21 7.28
N CYS A 3 -7.11 -10.46 6.23
CA CYS A 3 -8.00 -9.43 5.71
C CYS A 3 -8.69 -10.03 4.47
N ASP A 4 -10.01 -10.21 4.54
CA ASP A 4 -10.78 -10.95 3.52
C ASP A 4 -10.72 -10.33 2.13
N PHE A 5 -10.55 -9.02 2.05
CA PHE A 5 -10.54 -8.31 0.79
C PHE A 5 -9.12 -7.96 0.30
N LEU A 6 -8.11 -8.55 0.90
CA LEU A 6 -6.71 -8.33 0.51
C LEU A 6 -6.15 -9.59 -0.13
N MET A 7 -5.68 -9.44 -1.37
CA MET A 7 -4.99 -10.53 -2.06
C MET A 7 -3.50 -10.23 -2.08
N VAL A 8 -2.68 -11.17 -1.59
CA VAL A 8 -1.25 -10.99 -1.47
C VAL A 8 -0.52 -11.99 -2.35
N GLN A 9 0.41 -11.48 -3.15
CA GLN A 9 1.31 -12.31 -3.96
C GLN A 9 2.74 -11.90 -3.65
N ARG A 10 3.62 -12.89 -3.49
CA ARG A 10 5.01 -12.65 -3.11
C ARG A 10 5.95 -13.11 -4.22
N TYR A 11 6.89 -12.23 -4.57
CA TYR A 11 7.95 -12.51 -5.54
C TYR A 11 9.27 -12.16 -4.85
N GLU A 12 9.79 -13.08 -4.06
CA GLU A 12 10.91 -12.83 -3.16
C GLU A 12 10.56 -11.73 -2.17
N ASN A 13 11.26 -10.59 -2.16
CA ASN A 13 10.89 -9.48 -1.27
C ASN A 13 10.01 -8.42 -1.94
N ILE A 14 9.56 -8.66 -3.16
CA ILE A 14 8.50 -7.83 -3.75
C ILE A 14 7.16 -8.44 -3.35
N VAL A 15 6.35 -7.69 -2.66
CA VAL A 15 5.04 -8.14 -2.18
C VAL A 15 3.96 -7.28 -2.84
N LEU A 16 3.07 -7.92 -3.57
CA LEU A 16 1.90 -7.25 -4.15
C LEU A 16 0.71 -7.49 -3.25
N ALA A 17 0.13 -6.40 -2.76
CA ALA A 17 -1.06 -6.44 -1.92
C ALA A 17 -2.19 -5.72 -2.64
N LYS A 18 -3.10 -6.47 -3.23
CA LYS A 18 -4.24 -5.90 -3.96
C LYS A 18 -5.45 -5.77 -3.05
N VAL A 19 -5.96 -4.55 -2.93
CA VAL A 19 -7.14 -4.26 -2.13
C VAL A 19 -8.38 -4.44 -2.99
N MET A 20 -9.21 -5.41 -2.64
CA MET A 20 -10.39 -5.77 -3.42
C MET A 20 -11.65 -5.27 -2.74
N LYS A 21 -11.71 -3.96 -2.50
CA LYS A 21 -12.83 -3.31 -1.84
C LYS A 21 -12.96 -1.89 -2.35
N GLU A 22 -14.14 -1.53 -2.81
CA GLU A 22 -14.37 -0.20 -3.38
C GLU A 22 -14.36 0.91 -2.35
N ARG A 23 -14.93 0.65 -1.16
CA ARG A 23 -15.13 1.69 -0.14
C ARG A 23 -14.33 1.37 1.11
N LEU A 24 -13.27 2.11 1.34
CA LEU A 24 -12.44 1.99 2.55
C LEU A 24 -12.80 3.12 3.51
N LEU A 25 -14.00 3.03 4.09
CA LEU A 25 -14.55 4.09 4.94
C LEU A 25 -14.82 3.64 6.37
N ASP A 26 -15.09 2.36 6.60
CA ASP A 26 -15.45 1.87 7.92
C ASP A 26 -14.22 1.49 8.75
N ALA A 27 -14.31 1.72 10.06
CA ALA A 27 -13.19 1.51 10.98
C ALA A 27 -12.68 0.07 10.99
N THR A 28 -13.57 -0.91 10.91
CA THR A 28 -13.19 -2.32 10.94
C THR A 28 -12.34 -2.71 9.75
N SER A 29 -12.77 -2.32 8.55
CA SER A 29 -12.02 -2.61 7.31
C SER A 29 -10.67 -1.90 7.30
N ILE A 30 -10.64 -0.65 7.74
CA ILE A 30 -9.42 0.15 7.78
C ILE A 30 -8.40 -0.48 8.74
N THR A 31 -8.86 -0.89 9.93
CA THR A 31 -7.99 -1.53 10.91
C THR A 31 -7.46 -2.85 10.40
N SER A 32 -8.33 -3.71 9.85
CA SER A 32 -7.92 -4.99 9.28
C SER A 32 -6.89 -4.85 8.19
N LEU A 33 -7.10 -3.92 7.27
CA LEU A 33 -6.19 -3.69 6.16
C LEU A 33 -4.84 -3.17 6.67
N GLY A 34 -4.87 -2.19 7.57
CA GLY A 34 -3.66 -1.63 8.14
C GLY A 34 -2.82 -2.68 8.84
N GLU A 35 -3.45 -3.50 9.67
CA GLU A 35 -2.75 -4.58 10.38
C GLU A 35 -2.16 -5.62 9.43
N ALA A 36 -2.91 -6.00 8.39
CA ALA A 36 -2.44 -6.96 7.42
C ALA A 36 -1.22 -6.45 6.65
N LEU A 37 -1.23 -5.19 6.25
CA LEU A 37 -0.12 -4.59 5.52
C LEU A 37 1.13 -4.43 6.41
N VAL A 38 0.95 -4.00 7.65
CA VAL A 38 2.06 -3.90 8.60
C VAL A 38 2.67 -5.28 8.86
N ALA A 39 1.83 -6.31 8.97
CA ALA A 39 2.31 -7.67 9.16
C ALA A 39 3.20 -8.13 8.01
N GLU A 40 2.87 -7.75 6.76
CA GLU A 40 3.73 -8.08 5.62
C GLU A 40 5.10 -7.39 5.73
N CYS A 41 5.11 -6.13 6.18
CA CYS A 41 6.35 -5.39 6.38
C CYS A 41 7.20 -6.02 7.48
N ASP A 42 6.56 -6.49 8.56
CA ASP A 42 7.25 -7.07 9.70
C ASP A 42 7.90 -8.41 9.34
N ARG A 43 7.26 -9.19 8.46
CA ARG A 43 7.77 -10.51 8.10
C ARG A 43 8.78 -10.51 6.96
N THR A 44 8.91 -9.41 6.24
CA THR A 44 9.75 -9.34 5.04
C THR A 44 10.74 -8.20 5.17
N ALA A 45 12.00 -8.52 5.49
CA ALA A 45 13.06 -7.51 5.53
C ALA A 45 13.31 -6.96 4.13
N LYS A 46 13.60 -5.67 4.05
CA LYS A 46 13.84 -4.98 2.77
C LYS A 46 12.67 -5.17 1.80
N ILE A 47 11.46 -5.13 2.32
CA ILE A 47 10.26 -5.34 1.52
C ILE A 47 10.13 -4.26 0.43
N SER A 48 9.77 -4.69 -0.78
CA SER A 48 9.31 -3.79 -1.83
C SER A 48 7.80 -4.03 -1.94
N LEU A 49 7.04 -3.23 -1.19
CA LEU A 49 5.60 -3.43 -1.08
C LEU A 49 4.87 -2.60 -2.12
N VAL A 50 4.06 -3.27 -2.93
CA VAL A 50 3.18 -2.62 -3.91
C VAL A 50 1.76 -2.78 -3.42
N ILE A 51 1.10 -1.67 -3.07
CA ILE A 51 -0.29 -1.67 -2.65
C ILE A 51 -1.13 -1.28 -3.86
N ASP A 52 -1.86 -2.23 -4.41
CA ASP A 52 -2.72 -2.00 -5.58
C ASP A 52 -4.10 -1.57 -5.10
N VAL A 53 -4.42 -0.31 -5.35
CA VAL A 53 -5.71 0.29 -4.96
C VAL A 53 -6.57 0.63 -6.17
N SER A 54 -6.36 -0.05 -7.30
CA SER A 54 -7.09 0.22 -8.53
C SER A 54 -8.61 0.02 -8.38
N GLU A 55 -9.04 -0.83 -7.45
CA GLU A 55 -10.46 -1.06 -7.21
C GLU A 55 -11.04 -0.15 -6.12
N VAL A 56 -10.21 0.65 -5.46
CA VAL A 56 -10.66 1.53 -4.40
C VAL A 56 -11.20 2.83 -5.00
N GLY A 57 -12.47 3.12 -4.73
CA GLY A 57 -13.10 4.35 -5.20
C GLY A 57 -13.31 5.38 -4.12
N TYR A 58 -13.32 4.95 -2.86
CA TYR A 58 -13.57 5.83 -1.71
C TYR A 58 -12.60 5.49 -0.59
N LEU A 59 -11.97 6.52 -0.06
CA LEU A 59 -10.91 6.37 0.93
C LEU A 59 -11.07 7.43 2.02
N SER A 60 -11.04 7.02 3.30
CA SER A 60 -11.12 7.98 4.39
C SER A 60 -9.73 8.48 4.78
N SER A 61 -9.70 9.63 5.47
CA SER A 61 -8.45 10.17 6.00
C SER A 61 -7.82 9.22 7.03
N SER A 62 -8.64 8.44 7.73
CA SER A 62 -8.14 7.42 8.67
C SER A 62 -7.31 6.36 7.95
N MET A 63 -7.72 5.97 6.73
CA MET A 63 -6.95 5.01 5.95
C MET A 63 -5.61 5.58 5.54
N ILE A 64 -5.56 6.86 5.22
CA ILE A 64 -4.29 7.52 4.89
C ILE A 64 -3.33 7.44 6.08
N GLY A 65 -3.85 7.66 7.30
CA GLY A 65 -3.05 7.50 8.52
C GLY A 65 -2.50 6.09 8.67
N LYS A 66 -3.30 5.08 8.34
CA LYS A 66 -2.84 3.68 8.37
C LYS A 66 -1.76 3.43 7.34
N LEU A 67 -1.88 4.02 6.15
CA LEU A 67 -0.84 3.88 5.13
C LEU A 67 0.48 4.52 5.56
N VAL A 68 0.43 5.61 6.31
CA VAL A 68 1.63 6.21 6.90
C VAL A 68 2.29 5.22 7.86
N ALA A 69 1.51 4.53 8.69
CA ALA A 69 2.03 3.51 9.60
C ALA A 69 2.67 2.36 8.82
N VAL A 70 2.07 1.95 7.71
CA VAL A 70 2.65 0.92 6.84
C VAL A 70 3.99 1.37 6.27
N HIS A 71 4.07 2.62 5.82
CA HIS A 71 5.32 3.19 5.31
C HIS A 71 6.42 3.16 6.38
N LYS A 72 6.08 3.55 7.61
CA LYS A 72 7.04 3.51 8.72
C LYS A 72 7.53 2.11 9.00
N ALA A 73 6.61 1.13 9.00
CA ALA A 73 6.97 -0.27 9.23
C ALA A 73 7.92 -0.78 8.14
N ALA A 74 7.67 -0.43 6.88
CA ALA A 74 8.54 -0.80 5.78
C ALA A 74 9.92 -0.18 5.94
N LYS A 75 9.99 1.09 6.33
CA LYS A 75 11.27 1.79 6.51
C LYS A 75 12.09 1.22 7.67
N LEU A 76 11.44 0.77 8.72
CA LEU A 76 12.15 0.11 9.83
C LEU A 76 12.91 -1.13 9.35
N GLY A 77 12.36 -1.86 8.39
CA GLY A 77 13.02 -3.01 7.78
C GLY A 77 13.85 -2.66 6.55
N LYS A 78 14.10 -1.37 6.31
CA LYS A 78 14.86 -0.86 5.16
C LYS A 78 14.17 -1.17 3.82
N GLY A 79 12.84 -1.20 3.84
CA GLY A 79 12.02 -1.43 2.66
C GLY A 79 11.49 -0.15 2.03
N ARG A 80 10.56 -0.33 1.12
CA ARG A 80 9.93 0.77 0.39
C ARG A 80 8.48 0.41 0.05
N VAL A 81 7.67 1.43 -0.22
CA VAL A 81 6.25 1.23 -0.52
C VAL A 81 5.86 2.02 -1.76
N ALA A 82 5.18 1.36 -2.68
CA ALA A 82 4.53 2.02 -3.82
C ALA A 82 3.03 1.83 -3.72
N ILE A 83 2.29 2.85 -4.16
CA ILE A 83 0.84 2.78 -4.28
C ILE A 83 0.52 2.81 -5.77
N ALA A 84 -0.16 1.78 -6.25
CA ALA A 84 -0.46 1.62 -7.66
C ALA A 84 -1.95 1.76 -7.94
N GLY A 85 -2.28 2.40 -9.05
CA GLY A 85 -3.67 2.50 -9.51
C GLY A 85 -4.53 3.48 -8.72
N LEU A 86 -3.93 4.39 -7.98
CA LEU A 86 -4.69 5.36 -7.19
C LEU A 86 -5.41 6.33 -8.12
N LYS A 87 -6.72 6.48 -7.93
CA LYS A 87 -7.52 7.39 -8.73
C LYS A 87 -7.11 8.84 -8.48
N PRO A 88 -7.13 9.69 -9.52
CA PRO A 88 -6.70 11.10 -9.37
C PRO A 88 -7.44 11.86 -8.27
N THR A 89 -8.73 11.58 -8.07
CA THR A 89 -9.51 12.23 -7.01
C THR A 89 -8.98 11.86 -5.63
N LEU A 90 -8.51 10.62 -5.45
CA LEU A 90 -7.96 10.17 -4.18
C LEU A 90 -6.53 10.69 -3.98
N LEU A 91 -5.78 10.85 -5.06
CA LEU A 91 -4.44 11.40 -4.97
C LEU A 91 -4.44 12.81 -4.36
N GLN A 92 -5.50 13.58 -4.60
CA GLN A 92 -5.63 14.91 -4.02
C GLN A 92 -5.58 14.87 -2.48
N MET A 93 -6.15 13.84 -1.87
CA MET A 93 -6.11 13.70 -0.41
C MET A 93 -4.67 13.58 0.10
N PHE A 94 -3.82 12.89 -0.64
CA PHE A 94 -2.41 12.76 -0.29
C PHE A 94 -1.67 14.07 -0.48
N LYS A 95 -1.98 14.81 -1.54
CA LYS A 95 -1.33 16.09 -1.83
C LYS A 95 -1.69 17.15 -0.79
N ILE A 96 -2.96 17.22 -0.40
CA ILE A 96 -3.44 18.18 0.59
C ILE A 96 -2.74 17.99 1.93
N THR A 97 -2.50 16.74 2.31
CA THR A 97 -1.81 16.41 3.57
C THR A 97 -0.29 16.35 3.40
N GLN A 98 0.23 16.62 2.21
CA GLN A 98 1.64 16.54 1.87
C GLN A 98 2.25 15.14 2.04
N LEU A 99 1.41 14.11 2.04
CA LEU A 99 1.84 12.72 2.18
C LEU A 99 2.20 12.09 0.83
N ASP A 100 1.95 12.79 -0.26
CA ASP A 100 2.32 12.33 -1.60
C ASP A 100 3.83 12.16 -1.77
N LYS A 101 4.62 12.76 -0.88
CA LYS A 101 6.08 12.64 -0.92
C LYS A 101 6.62 11.39 -0.23
N LEU A 102 5.78 10.73 0.58
CA LEU A 102 6.20 9.53 1.31
C LEU A 102 6.17 8.27 0.44
N PHE A 103 5.32 8.25 -0.55
CA PHE A 103 5.08 7.05 -1.35
C PHE A 103 5.49 7.27 -2.79
N GLU A 104 5.86 6.16 -3.45
CA GLU A 104 5.97 6.15 -4.90
C GLU A 104 4.60 5.82 -5.47
N PHE A 105 4.15 6.61 -6.43
CA PHE A 105 2.83 6.39 -7.07
C PHE A 105 3.04 5.91 -8.49
N MET A 106 2.40 4.80 -8.83
CA MET A 106 2.50 4.19 -10.16
C MET A 106 1.11 4.00 -10.75
N PRO A 107 0.94 4.15 -12.08
CA PRO A 107 -0.38 3.98 -12.69
C PRO A 107 -0.92 2.56 -12.55
N GLU A 108 -0.05 1.55 -12.55
CA GLU A 108 -0.45 0.16 -12.52
C GLU A 108 0.50 -0.66 -11.66
N ALA A 109 -0.05 -1.71 -11.02
CA ALA A 109 0.73 -2.60 -10.18
C ALA A 109 1.86 -3.29 -10.95
N GLU A 110 1.62 -3.69 -12.19
CA GLU A 110 2.65 -4.33 -13.01
C GLU A 110 3.86 -3.44 -13.22
N GLN A 111 3.63 -2.15 -13.46
CA GLN A 111 4.71 -1.19 -13.62
C GLN A 111 5.54 -1.06 -12.34
N ALA A 112 4.87 -1.07 -11.19
CA ALA A 112 5.55 -0.99 -9.90
C ALA A 112 6.42 -2.21 -9.67
N ILE A 113 5.89 -3.40 -9.94
CA ILE A 113 6.63 -4.65 -9.80
C ILE A 113 7.85 -4.67 -10.74
N MET A 114 7.66 -4.28 -11.99
CA MET A 114 8.76 -4.24 -12.96
C MET A 114 9.84 -3.25 -12.55
N THR A 115 9.43 -2.09 -12.05
CA THR A 115 10.37 -1.06 -11.57
C THR A 115 11.21 -1.60 -10.41
N TYR A 116 10.57 -2.29 -9.46
CA TYR A 116 11.26 -2.84 -8.30
C TYR A 116 12.17 -4.02 -8.67
N ARG A 117 11.82 -4.78 -9.70
CA ARG A 117 12.70 -5.84 -10.20
C ARG A 117 13.96 -5.27 -10.84
N ARG A 118 13.83 -4.14 -11.54
CA ARG A 118 14.97 -3.48 -12.20
C ARG A 118 15.90 -2.81 -11.21
N LYS A 119 15.34 -2.32 -10.10
CA LYS A 119 16.10 -1.58 -9.09
C LYS A 119 15.86 -2.21 -7.72
N PRO A 120 16.48 -3.37 -7.45
CA PRO A 120 16.33 -3.98 -6.12
C PRO A 120 16.97 -3.12 -5.06
N LEU A 121 16.48 -3.28 -3.86
CA LEU A 121 17.04 -2.57 -2.69
C LEU A 121 18.43 -3.07 -2.34
#